data_88dd7ae3a749867d3196e6b67c8b8ec0
#
_entry.id   88dd7ae3a749867d3196e6b67c8b8ec0
#
_cell.length_a   1.000
_cell.length_b   1.000
_cell.length_c   1.000
_cell.angle_alpha   90.00
_cell.angle_beta   90.00
_cell.angle_gamma   90.00
#
_symmetry.space_group_name_H-M   'P 1'
#
loop_
_entity.id
_entity.type
_entity.pdbx_description
1 polymer ?
#
loop_
_entity_poly.entity_id
_entity_poly.type
_entity_poly.pdbx_seq_one_letter_code
_entity_poly.pdbx_strand_id
1 'polypeptide(L)'
;MGKIVSGLRVELSDLVKTPGDRVYRVSKEKLIPTKELQDKYKVYTYFPYEKESNIELYTFEIQPGSSYFSGTHGENTEEYVIVEQGVLTLSVGGTAYCVKEGDAVRFDTDRNHEYQNRGSKLLKIVCVFHYSA
;
A
#
# COMPACT_ATOMS: atom_id res chain seq x y z
N MET A 1 12.94 -11.54 8.47
CA MET A 1 12.32 -11.22 8.17
C MET A 1 11.60 -11.50 7.52
N GLY A 2 11.24 -11.64 7.52
CA GLY A 2 10.67 -11.77 6.91
C GLY A 2 10.02 -11.53 6.34
N LYS A 3 9.62 -11.58 6.05
CA LYS A 3 9.07 -11.42 5.57
C LYS A 3 8.32 -11.26 4.98
N ILE A 4 8.07 -11.33 4.91
CA ILE A 4 7.33 -10.94 4.57
C ILE A 4 6.60 -10.72 3.67
N VAL A 5 6.41 -10.60 3.10
CA VAL A 5 5.66 -10.13 2.06
C VAL A 5 4.69 -11.13 1.51
N SER A 6 4.11 -11.76 2.41
CA SER A 6 3.21 -12.80 2.13
C SER A 6 2.17 -12.42 1.12
N GLY A 7 2.02 -13.11 0.09
CA GLY A 7 1.02 -12.88 -0.93
C GLY A 7 1.25 -11.66 -1.81
N LEU A 8 2.23 -10.86 -1.47
CA LEU A 8 2.57 -9.70 -2.25
C LEU A 8 3.76 -10.06 -3.09
N ARG A 9 3.52 -10.67 -4.23
CA ARG A 9 4.60 -11.09 -5.08
C ARG A 9 4.48 -10.51 -6.43
N VAL A 10 5.57 -9.92 -6.89
CA VAL A 10 5.70 -9.49 -8.27
C VAL A 10 6.90 -10.23 -8.81
N GLU A 11 6.72 -10.90 -9.93
CA GLU A 11 7.83 -11.59 -10.56
C GLU A 11 8.84 -10.58 -11.05
N LEU A 12 10.11 -10.92 -10.92
CA LEU A 12 11.15 -10.04 -11.44
C LEU A 12 10.99 -9.79 -12.93
N SER A 13 10.39 -10.74 -13.63
CA SER A 13 10.14 -10.58 -15.07
C SER A 13 9.15 -9.46 -15.34
N ASP A 14 8.39 -9.02 -14.33
CA ASP A 14 7.45 -7.91 -14.50
C ASP A 14 8.17 -6.57 -14.47
N LEU A 15 9.42 -6.55 -14.07
CA LEU A 15 10.20 -5.32 -14.01
C LEU A 15 10.90 -5.09 -15.33
N VAL A 16 10.85 -3.85 -15.81
CA VAL A 16 11.57 -3.46 -17.01
C VAL A 16 12.85 -2.78 -16.58
N LYS A 17 13.98 -3.37 -16.96
CA LYS A 17 15.29 -2.86 -16.59
C LYS A 17 15.99 -2.32 -17.81
N THR A 18 16.43 -1.07 -17.74
CA THR A 18 17.17 -0.43 -18.82
C THR A 18 18.62 -0.89 -18.78
N PRO A 19 19.16 -1.45 -19.89
CA PRO A 19 20.53 -1.92 -19.89
C PRO A 19 21.50 -0.76 -19.56
N GLY A 20 22.47 -1.06 -18.73
CA GLY A 20 23.49 -0.09 -18.33
C GLY A 20 23.06 0.87 -17.25
N ASP A 21 21.76 0.93 -16.94
CA ASP A 21 21.22 1.79 -15.90
C ASP A 21 20.62 0.93 -14.81
N ARG A 22 20.45 1.53 -13.64
CA ARG A 22 19.73 0.86 -12.55
C ARG A 22 18.35 1.43 -12.46
N VAL A 23 17.61 1.32 -13.55
CA VAL A 23 16.25 1.84 -13.65
C VAL A 23 15.29 0.66 -13.79
N TYR A 24 14.33 0.61 -12.90
CA TYR A 24 13.33 -0.45 -12.89
C TYR A 24 11.96 0.19 -13.04
N ARG A 25 11.17 -0.32 -13.95
CA ARG A 25 9.85 0.24 -14.22
C ARG A 25 8.81 -0.88 -14.19
N VAL A 26 7.71 -0.61 -13.50
CA VAL A 26 6.59 -1.53 -13.43
C VAL A 26 5.39 -0.85 -14.06
N SER A 27 4.73 -1.53 -14.98
CA SER A 27 3.54 -1.01 -15.62
C SER A 27 2.31 -1.59 -14.95
N LYS A 28 1.40 -0.73 -14.52
CA LYS A 28 0.20 -1.17 -13.82
C LYS A 28 -0.62 -2.13 -14.66
N GLU A 29 -0.69 -1.93 -15.96
CA GLU A 29 -1.53 -2.78 -16.80
C GLU A 29 -1.03 -4.20 -16.87
N LYS A 30 0.21 -4.45 -16.44
CA LYS A 30 0.76 -5.81 -16.40
C LYS A 30 0.70 -6.41 -15.02
N LEU A 31 0.25 -5.63 -14.02
CA LEU A 31 0.15 -6.13 -12.66
C LEU A 31 -1.17 -6.85 -12.45
N ILE A 32 -1.10 -7.91 -11.67
CA ILE A 32 -2.29 -8.58 -11.16
C ILE A 32 -2.43 -8.15 -9.72
N PRO A 33 -3.64 -7.81 -9.24
CA PRO A 33 -3.80 -7.43 -7.85
C PRO A 33 -3.23 -8.51 -6.94
N THR A 34 -2.44 -8.10 -5.97
CA THR A 34 -1.87 -9.03 -5.00
C THR A 34 -2.91 -9.44 -3.96
N LYS A 35 -3.88 -8.54 -3.73
CA LYS A 35 -5.04 -8.84 -2.91
C LYS A 35 -6.24 -8.19 -3.56
N GLU A 36 -7.36 -8.87 -3.52
CA GLU A 36 -8.57 -8.35 -4.14
C GLU A 36 -9.79 -8.93 -3.44
N LEU A 37 -10.74 -8.07 -3.11
CA LEU A 37 -12.06 -8.49 -2.70
C LEU A 37 -13.01 -7.83 -3.68
N GLN A 38 -13.72 -8.65 -4.44
CA GLN A 38 -14.52 -8.19 -5.57
C GLN A 38 -15.49 -7.09 -5.14
N ASP A 39 -15.54 -6.00 -5.93
CA ASP A 39 -16.40 -4.85 -5.71
C ASP A 39 -16.09 -4.09 -4.41
N LYS A 40 -14.95 -4.38 -3.78
CA LYS A 40 -14.58 -3.70 -2.55
C LYS A 40 -13.22 -3.05 -2.64
N TYR A 41 -12.18 -3.83 -2.88
CA TYR A 41 -10.85 -3.24 -2.95
C TYR A 41 -9.91 -4.07 -3.79
N LYS A 42 -8.84 -3.42 -4.25
CA LYS A 42 -7.73 -4.07 -4.94
C LYS A 42 -6.43 -3.48 -4.42
N VAL A 43 -5.44 -4.32 -4.24
CA VAL A 43 -4.10 -3.91 -3.83
C VAL A 43 -3.14 -4.32 -4.94
N TYR A 44 -2.33 -3.37 -5.38
CA TYR A 44 -1.31 -3.63 -6.40
C TYR A 44 0.05 -3.37 -5.80
N THR A 45 0.94 -4.36 -5.86
CA THR A 45 2.30 -4.21 -5.36
C THR A 45 3.21 -3.92 -6.54
N TYR A 46 3.83 -2.74 -6.51
CA TYR A 46 4.75 -2.33 -7.57
C TYR A 46 6.15 -2.82 -7.29
N PHE A 47 6.63 -2.62 -6.07
CA PHE A 47 7.95 -3.08 -5.67
C PHE A 47 7.81 -3.79 -4.34
N PRO A 48 7.90 -5.12 -4.33
CA PRO A 48 7.77 -5.87 -3.09
C PRO A 48 9.00 -5.72 -2.24
N TYR A 49 8.89 -6.12 -1.00
CA TYR A 49 10.01 -6.06 -0.07
C TYR A 49 11.20 -6.81 -0.63
N GLU A 50 12.35 -6.16 -0.53
CA GLU A 50 13.63 -6.78 -0.83
C GLU A 50 14.55 -6.53 0.33
N LYS A 51 15.41 -7.50 0.57
CA LYS A 51 16.27 -7.50 1.72
C LYS A 51 17.09 -6.23 1.85
N GLU A 52 17.47 -5.63 0.73
CA GLU A 52 18.36 -4.48 0.72
C GLU A 52 17.65 -3.15 0.70
N SER A 53 16.39 -3.12 0.37
CA SER A 53 15.66 -1.87 0.26
C SER A 53 14.87 -1.53 1.50
N ASN A 54 14.41 -2.53 2.24
CA ASN A 54 13.61 -2.36 3.45
C ASN A 54 12.29 -1.62 3.21
N ILE A 55 11.84 -1.53 1.98
CA ILE A 55 10.58 -0.87 1.67
C ILE A 55 9.76 -1.70 0.71
N GLU A 56 8.45 -1.43 0.71
CA GLU A 56 7.54 -1.93 -0.30
C GLU A 56 6.75 -0.75 -0.82
N LEU A 57 6.47 -0.75 -2.12
CA LEU A 57 5.63 0.27 -2.73
C LEU A 57 4.40 -0.39 -3.30
N TYR A 58 3.22 0.04 -2.84
CA TYR A 58 1.97 -0.54 -3.33
C TYR A 58 0.88 0.51 -3.31
N THR A 59 -0.22 0.19 -4.00
CA THR A 59 -1.36 1.08 -4.06
C THR A 59 -2.63 0.32 -3.70
N PHE A 60 -3.60 1.06 -3.17
CA PHE A 60 -4.92 0.53 -2.87
C PHE A 60 -5.94 1.28 -3.71
N GLU A 61 -6.94 0.54 -4.19
CA GLU A 61 -8.15 1.11 -4.77
C GLU A 61 -9.29 0.57 -3.94
N ILE A 62 -10.03 1.45 -3.27
CA ILE A 62 -11.09 1.05 -2.35
C ILE A 62 -12.39 1.70 -2.78
N GLN A 63 -13.40 0.88 -3.01
CA GLN A 63 -14.71 1.34 -3.45
C GLN A 63 -15.42 2.11 -2.33
N PRO A 64 -16.33 3.04 -2.70
CA PRO A 64 -17.11 3.74 -1.69
C PRO A 64 -17.83 2.76 -0.77
N GLY A 65 -17.80 3.03 0.52
CA GLY A 65 -18.44 2.19 1.52
C GLY A 65 -17.65 0.96 1.93
N SER A 66 -16.47 0.77 1.34
CA SER A 66 -15.65 -0.40 1.64
C SER A 66 -14.47 -0.02 2.50
N SER A 67 -13.84 -1.03 3.07
CA SER A 67 -12.66 -0.81 3.91
C SER A 67 -11.72 -1.99 3.79
N TYR A 68 -10.47 -1.74 4.17
CA TYR A 68 -9.44 -2.78 4.23
C TYR A 68 -8.83 -2.71 5.62
N PHE A 69 -8.99 -3.79 6.37
CA PHE A 69 -8.43 -3.89 7.71
C PHE A 69 -7.07 -4.58 7.63
N SER A 70 -6.08 -3.97 8.26
CA SER A 70 -4.75 -4.54 8.36
C SER A 70 -4.41 -4.64 9.84
N GLY A 71 -4.00 -5.81 10.28
CA GLY A 71 -3.54 -5.96 11.65
C GLY A 71 -2.20 -5.27 11.85
N THR A 72 -1.62 -5.48 13.00
CA THR A 72 -0.31 -4.93 13.28
C THR A 72 0.74 -5.63 12.42
N HIS A 73 1.77 -4.88 12.05
CA HIS A 73 2.91 -5.41 11.29
C HIS A 73 4.14 -5.60 12.17
N GLY A 74 3.97 -5.43 13.49
CA GLY A 74 5.08 -5.60 14.40
C GLY A 74 5.79 -4.31 14.70
N GLU A 75 6.85 -4.39 15.49
CA GLU A 75 7.60 -3.22 15.89
C GLU A 75 8.50 -2.73 14.78
N ASN A 76 8.86 -1.47 14.85
CA ASN A 76 9.82 -0.85 13.94
C ASN A 76 9.36 -0.86 12.50
N THR A 77 8.07 -0.75 12.29
CA THR A 77 7.50 -0.62 10.95
C THR A 77 6.68 0.65 10.90
N GLU A 78 6.65 1.26 9.73
CA GLU A 78 5.86 2.47 9.52
C GLU A 78 5.39 2.52 8.09
N GLU A 79 4.36 3.31 7.85
CA GLU A 79 3.79 3.42 6.53
C GLU A 79 3.59 4.88 6.19
N TYR A 80 3.88 5.22 4.95
CA TYR A 80 3.63 6.53 4.37
C TYR A 80 2.52 6.36 3.35
N VAL A 81 1.52 7.23 3.42
CA VAL A 81 0.38 7.14 2.51
C VAL A 81 0.11 8.51 1.94
N ILE A 82 -0.07 8.57 0.62
CA ILE A 82 -0.54 9.79 -0.02
C ILE A 82 -1.86 9.47 -0.72
N VAL A 83 -2.84 10.34 -0.58
CA VAL A 83 -4.15 10.15 -1.18
C VAL A 83 -4.12 10.76 -2.58
N GLU A 84 -4.22 9.88 -3.57
CA GLU A 84 -4.19 10.29 -4.96
C GLU A 84 -5.57 10.74 -5.43
N GLN A 85 -6.61 10.09 -4.95
CA GLN A 85 -7.99 10.39 -5.34
C GLN A 85 -8.92 10.03 -4.21
N GLY A 86 -9.88 10.91 -3.94
CA GLY A 86 -10.89 10.64 -2.95
C GLY A 86 -10.48 11.09 -1.56
N VAL A 87 -11.10 10.53 -0.54
CA VAL A 87 -10.83 10.86 0.85
C VAL A 87 -10.63 9.58 1.63
N LEU A 88 -9.53 9.50 2.32
CA LEU A 88 -9.20 8.36 3.16
C LEU A 88 -9.63 8.63 4.59
N THR A 89 -10.36 7.68 5.18
CA THR A 89 -10.56 7.64 6.62
C THR A 89 -9.62 6.56 7.14
N LEU A 90 -8.59 6.97 7.85
CA LEU A 90 -7.59 6.05 8.39
C LEU A 90 -7.84 5.88 9.88
N SER A 91 -8.04 4.65 10.31
CA SER A 91 -8.21 4.33 11.71
C SER A 91 -6.94 3.63 12.20
N VAL A 92 -6.34 4.19 13.24
CA VAL A 92 -5.12 3.61 13.82
C VAL A 92 -5.34 3.50 15.32
N GLY A 93 -5.29 2.27 15.84
CA GLY A 93 -5.44 2.05 17.27
C GLY A 93 -6.72 2.63 17.84
N GLY A 94 -7.80 2.64 17.04
CA GLY A 94 -9.08 3.11 17.51
C GLY A 94 -9.37 4.58 17.26
N THR A 95 -8.40 5.34 16.74
CA THR A 95 -8.60 6.76 16.43
C THR A 95 -8.69 6.94 14.92
N ALA A 96 -9.67 7.68 14.47
CA ALA A 96 -9.89 7.89 13.02
C ALA A 96 -9.35 9.25 12.60
N TYR A 97 -8.70 9.25 11.44
CA TYR A 97 -8.11 10.44 10.84
C TYR A 97 -8.62 10.59 9.42
N CYS A 98 -8.95 11.79 9.03
CA CYS A 98 -9.43 12.08 7.68
C CYS A 98 -8.27 12.68 6.89
N VAL A 99 -7.93 12.05 5.77
CA VAL A 99 -6.84 12.51 4.91
C VAL A 99 -7.43 12.78 3.54
N LYS A 100 -7.30 14.02 3.10
CA LYS A 100 -7.93 14.47 1.85
C LYS A 100 -7.03 14.23 0.66
N GLU A 101 -7.64 14.29 -0.51
CA GLU A 101 -6.91 14.16 -1.77
C GLU A 101 -5.75 15.15 -1.80
N GLY A 102 -4.56 14.64 -2.13
CA GLY A 102 -3.35 15.45 -2.18
C GLY A 102 -2.59 15.51 -0.87
N ASP A 103 -3.21 15.09 0.22
CA ASP A 103 -2.55 15.09 1.51
C ASP A 103 -1.90 13.75 1.79
N ALA A 104 -1.01 13.74 2.77
CA ALA A 104 -0.27 12.54 3.13
C ALA A 104 -0.27 12.34 4.63
N VAL A 105 -0.05 11.11 5.04
CA VAL A 105 0.06 10.76 6.45
C VAL A 105 1.14 9.70 6.61
N ARG A 106 1.82 9.74 7.73
CA ARG A 106 2.77 8.70 8.13
C ARG A 106 2.37 8.21 9.50
N PHE A 107 2.39 6.90 9.68
CA PHE A 107 2.03 6.33 10.98
C PHE A 107 2.80 5.05 11.24
N ASP A 108 2.97 4.72 12.51
CA ASP A 108 3.60 3.48 12.92
C ASP A 108 2.59 2.36 12.76
N THR A 109 3.06 1.24 12.23
CA THR A 109 2.20 0.11 11.93
C THR A 109 2.31 -0.99 12.98
N ASP A 110 2.71 -0.60 14.20
CA ASP A 110 2.73 -1.53 15.34
C ASP A 110 1.35 -1.69 15.96
N ARG A 111 0.34 -0.99 15.43
CA ARG A 111 -1.04 -1.09 15.88
C ARG A 111 -1.94 -1.50 14.73
N ASN A 112 -3.09 -2.03 15.07
CA ASN A 112 -4.10 -2.34 14.07
C ASN A 112 -4.52 -1.08 13.37
N HIS A 113 -4.72 -1.17 12.07
CA HIS A 113 -5.15 -0.02 11.29
C HIS A 113 -6.09 -0.46 10.18
N GLU A 114 -6.92 0.49 9.75
CA GLU A 114 -7.94 0.22 8.76
C GLU A 114 -8.03 1.41 7.82
N TYR A 115 -8.14 1.11 6.52
CA TYR A 115 -8.31 2.12 5.48
C TYR A 115 -9.76 2.05 5.04
N GLN A 116 -10.47 3.16 5.18
CA GLN A 116 -11.90 3.20 4.89
C GLN A 116 -12.18 4.26 3.84
N ASN A 117 -13.10 3.94 2.94
CA ASN A 117 -13.61 4.91 1.98
C ASN A 117 -15.06 5.25 2.36
N ARG A 118 -15.22 6.36 3.05
CA ARG A 118 -16.55 6.86 3.42
C ARG A 118 -17.07 7.89 2.45
N GLY A 119 -16.33 8.13 1.37
CA GLY A 119 -16.71 9.10 0.36
C GLY A 119 -17.55 8.48 -0.73
N SER A 120 -17.74 9.24 -1.80
CA SER A 120 -18.59 8.82 -2.91
C SER A 120 -17.80 8.45 -4.16
N LYS A 121 -16.48 8.66 -4.17
CA LYS A 121 -15.63 8.31 -5.29
C LYS A 121 -14.73 7.14 -4.91
N LEU A 122 -14.18 6.48 -5.91
CA LEU A 122 -13.15 5.48 -5.69
C LEU A 122 -11.96 6.14 -4.99
N LEU A 123 -11.52 5.53 -3.92
CA LEU A 123 -10.35 5.99 -3.19
C LEU A 123 -9.11 5.33 -3.78
N LYS A 124 -8.12 6.15 -4.15
CA LYS A 124 -6.83 5.64 -4.60
C LYS A 124 -5.76 6.22 -3.71
N ILE A 125 -4.96 5.34 -3.12
CA ILE A 125 -3.86 5.76 -2.26
C ILE A 125 -2.58 5.07 -2.69
N VAL A 126 -1.47 5.75 -2.46
CA VAL A 126 -0.13 5.22 -2.72
C VAL A 126 0.55 5.03 -1.39
N CYS A 127 1.09 3.85 -1.16
CA CYS A 127 1.65 3.48 0.12
C CYS A 127 3.09 3.04 -0.01
N VAL A 128 3.92 3.51 0.92
CA VAL A 128 5.28 3.02 1.09
C VAL A 128 5.38 2.46 2.49
N PHE A 129 5.68 1.18 2.57
CA PHE A 129 5.85 0.48 3.83
C PHE A 129 7.34 0.38 4.11
N HIS A 130 7.77 0.80 5.27
CA HIS A 130 9.17 0.85 5.63
C HIS A 130 9.43 -0.02 6.85
N TYR A 131 10.43 -0.89 6.72
CA TYR A 131 10.88 -1.74 7.81
C TYR A 131 12.15 -1.12 8.39
N SER A 132 12.09 -0.64 9.62
CA SER A 132 13.29 -0.16 10.32
C SER A 132 13.99 -1.37 10.91
N ALA A 133 15.28 -1.39 10.78
CA ALA A 133 16.04 -2.54 11.25
C ALA A 133 15.98 -2.73 12.75
#